data_bde766f9652b299cb0e514df55a00424
#
_entry.id   bde766f9652b299cb0e514df55a00424
#
_cell.length_a   1.000
_cell.length_b   1.000
_cell.length_c   1.000
_cell.angle_alpha   90.00
_cell.angle_beta   90.00
_cell.angle_gamma   90.00
#
_symmetry.space_group_name_H-M   'P 1'
#
loop_
_entity.id
_entity.type
_entity.pdbx_description
1 polymer ?
#
loop_
_entity_poly.entity_id
_entity_poly.type
_entity_poly.pdbx_seq_one_letter_code
_entity_poly.pdbx_strand_id
1 'polypeptide(L)'
;MKTIIKKYLITPLTPELCCSNIKTSLLFYTKILDFSIQYQREEEKFAMLERQGSRIMLDEIHNESVNGTNRTWISGTLEKPFGRGINLQMETNKIDELYEHVQKAGANIFLPIEEKWYRANDVEIGNRQFIVLDPDGYMLRFFQDLGSRKIG
;
A
#
# COMPACT_ATOMS: atom_id res chain seq x y z
N MET A 1 3.16 38.15 -2.68
CA MET A 1 3.18 37.12 -1.63
C MET A 1 2.48 35.87 -2.17
N LYS A 2 3.17 34.73 -2.23
CA LYS A 2 2.52 33.47 -2.64
C LYS A 2 1.76 32.92 -1.45
N THR A 3 0.46 32.71 -1.58
CA THR A 3 -0.33 32.02 -0.58
C THR A 3 0.01 30.53 -0.60
N ILE A 4 0.54 30.02 0.52
CA ILE A 4 0.84 28.59 0.67
C ILE A 4 -0.42 27.91 1.20
N ILE A 5 -1.00 27.00 0.41
CA ILE A 5 -2.13 26.19 0.82
C ILE A 5 -1.61 24.78 1.08
N LYS A 6 -1.58 24.36 2.35
CA LYS A 6 -1.29 22.98 2.71
C LYS A 6 -2.59 22.18 2.60
N LYS A 7 -2.78 21.53 1.46
CA LYS A 7 -4.02 20.84 1.13
C LYS A 7 -3.98 19.35 1.39
N TYR A 8 -2.79 18.74 1.41
CA TYR A 8 -2.63 17.29 1.47
C TYR A 8 -1.76 16.87 2.63
N LEU A 9 -2.06 15.68 3.19
CA LEU A 9 -1.16 15.02 4.12
C LEU A 9 0.18 14.75 3.43
N ILE A 10 1.26 15.03 4.13
CA ILE A 10 2.61 14.66 3.70
C ILE A 10 3.20 13.75 4.75
N THR A 11 3.68 12.58 4.35
CA THR A 11 4.35 11.62 5.23
C THR A 11 5.85 11.61 4.95
N PRO A 12 6.69 11.38 5.98
CA PRO A 12 8.16 11.31 5.77
C PRO A 12 8.58 10.23 4.78
N LEU A 13 7.87 9.11 4.77
CA LEU A 13 8.09 8.01 3.83
C LEU A 13 6.83 7.83 2.98
N THR A 14 7.01 7.77 1.67
CA THR A 14 5.93 7.45 0.73
C THR A 14 6.47 6.47 -0.30
N PRO A 15 6.05 5.19 -0.26
CA PRO A 15 6.45 4.25 -1.28
C PRO A 15 5.78 4.57 -2.62
N GLU A 16 6.52 4.36 -3.70
CA GLU A 16 6.03 4.44 -5.07
C GLU A 16 6.04 3.05 -5.69
N LEU A 17 4.86 2.59 -6.12
CA LEU A 17 4.67 1.28 -6.69
C LEU A 17 4.44 1.40 -8.19
N CYS A 18 5.30 0.76 -8.98
CA CYS A 18 5.07 0.63 -10.41
C CYS A 18 3.95 -0.38 -10.65
N CYS A 19 2.92 -0.02 -11.38
CA CYS A 19 1.81 -0.90 -11.70
C CYS A 19 1.73 -1.18 -13.21
N SER A 20 1.17 -2.33 -13.56
CA SER A 20 0.99 -2.72 -14.96
C SER A 20 -0.20 -2.02 -15.62
N ASN A 21 -1.23 -1.68 -14.84
CA ASN A 21 -2.43 -0.99 -15.30
C ASN A 21 -2.99 -0.11 -14.18
N ILE A 22 -2.90 1.20 -14.37
CA ILE A 22 -3.31 2.17 -13.33
C ILE A 22 -4.80 2.08 -13.00
N LYS A 23 -5.65 1.84 -13.98
CA LYS A 23 -7.11 1.75 -13.75
C LYS A 23 -7.47 0.55 -12.88
N THR A 24 -6.88 -0.61 -13.17
CA THR A 24 -7.07 -1.83 -12.38
C THR A 24 -6.58 -1.63 -10.95
N SER A 25 -5.39 -1.06 -10.79
CA SER A 25 -4.82 -0.78 -9.47
C SER A 25 -5.66 0.23 -8.69
N LEU A 26 -6.09 1.31 -9.32
CA LEU A 26 -6.95 2.30 -8.66
C LEU A 26 -8.27 1.72 -8.17
N LEU A 27 -8.92 0.85 -8.96
CA LEU A 27 -10.12 0.16 -8.51
C LEU A 27 -9.86 -0.70 -7.28
N PHE A 28 -8.77 -1.45 -7.28
CA PHE A 28 -8.38 -2.27 -6.14
C PHE A 28 -8.16 -1.43 -4.88
N TYR A 29 -7.30 -0.40 -4.96
CA TYR A 29 -6.98 0.41 -3.81
C TYR A 29 -8.16 1.24 -3.30
N THR A 30 -8.99 1.79 -4.19
CA THR A 30 -10.10 2.66 -3.78
C THR A 30 -11.36 1.89 -3.38
N LYS A 31 -11.72 0.83 -4.12
CA LYS A 31 -12.98 0.10 -3.88
C LYS A 31 -12.83 -1.06 -2.92
N ILE A 32 -11.69 -1.73 -2.89
CA ILE A 32 -11.45 -2.88 -2.02
C ILE A 32 -10.75 -2.46 -0.73
N LEU A 33 -9.74 -1.61 -0.80
CA LEU A 33 -8.93 -1.22 0.36
C LEU A 33 -9.31 0.13 0.98
N ASP A 34 -10.28 0.83 0.42
CA ASP A 34 -10.78 2.11 0.94
C ASP A 34 -9.72 3.22 1.01
N PHE A 35 -8.79 3.23 0.06
CA PHE A 35 -7.90 4.39 -0.14
C PHE A 35 -8.65 5.52 -0.84
N SER A 36 -8.31 6.75 -0.51
CA SER A 36 -8.74 7.93 -1.26
C SER A 36 -7.64 8.42 -2.18
N ILE A 37 -8.03 8.96 -3.33
CA ILE A 37 -7.11 9.61 -4.24
C ILE A 37 -6.92 11.04 -3.74
N GLN A 38 -5.71 11.38 -3.29
CA GLN A 38 -5.38 12.75 -2.90
C GLN A 38 -5.24 13.67 -4.12
N TYR A 39 -4.56 13.18 -5.13
CA TYR A 39 -4.45 13.81 -6.44
C TYR A 39 -3.96 12.78 -7.46
N GLN A 40 -4.18 13.08 -8.73
CA GLN A 40 -3.68 12.24 -9.82
C GLN A 40 -3.27 13.11 -11.00
N ARG A 41 -2.43 12.55 -11.83
CA ARG A 41 -2.08 13.08 -13.15
C ARG A 41 -2.44 12.00 -14.18
N GLU A 42 -3.65 12.09 -14.71
CA GLU A 42 -4.18 11.05 -15.60
C GLU A 42 -3.34 10.90 -16.88
N GLU A 43 -2.84 12.03 -17.40
CA GLU A 43 -1.97 12.08 -18.56
C GLU A 43 -0.63 11.37 -18.35
N GLU A 44 -0.17 11.30 -17.12
CA GLU A 44 1.05 10.58 -16.73
C GLU A 44 0.76 9.17 -16.17
N LYS A 45 -0.51 8.81 -16.03
CA LYS A 45 -0.94 7.55 -15.40
C LYS A 45 -0.36 7.38 -14.00
N PHE A 46 -0.49 8.43 -13.22
CA PHE A 46 0.03 8.54 -11.85
C PHE A 46 -1.08 8.92 -10.87
N ALA A 47 -1.03 8.34 -9.67
CA ALA A 47 -1.92 8.72 -8.56
C ALA A 47 -1.21 8.68 -7.21
N MET A 48 -1.55 9.65 -6.36
CA MET A 48 -1.19 9.67 -4.95
C MET A 48 -2.40 9.24 -4.13
N LEU A 49 -2.25 8.17 -3.38
CA LEU A 49 -3.29 7.58 -2.55
C LEU A 49 -3.02 7.76 -1.06
N GLU A 50 -4.08 7.84 -0.28
CA GLU A 50 -4.00 7.96 1.18
C GLU A 50 -5.07 7.08 1.84
N ARG A 51 -4.71 6.46 2.96
CA ARG A 51 -5.62 5.75 3.83
C ARG A 51 -5.12 5.82 5.28
N GLN A 52 -5.92 6.42 6.16
CA GLN A 52 -5.64 6.50 7.61
C GLN A 52 -4.19 6.89 7.94
N GLY A 53 -3.66 7.89 7.20
CA GLY A 53 -2.30 8.40 7.39
C GLY A 53 -1.21 7.70 6.56
N SER A 54 -1.50 6.58 5.94
CA SER A 54 -0.57 5.93 5.01
C SER A 54 -0.73 6.49 3.59
N ARG A 55 0.40 6.74 2.92
CA ARG A 55 0.40 7.23 1.53
C ARG A 55 1.13 6.23 0.63
N ILE A 56 0.61 6.05 -0.56
CA ILE A 56 1.20 5.23 -1.61
C ILE A 56 1.06 5.96 -2.94
N MET A 57 2.13 6.00 -3.72
CA MET A 57 2.08 6.42 -5.12
C MET A 57 1.91 5.21 -6.02
N LEU A 58 1.06 5.34 -7.04
CA LEU A 58 0.96 4.40 -8.14
C LEU A 58 1.42 5.08 -9.42
N ASP A 59 2.28 4.41 -10.16
CA ASP A 59 2.82 4.89 -11.43
C ASP A 59 2.81 3.75 -12.45
N GLU A 60 2.03 3.89 -13.53
CA GLU A 60 1.99 2.85 -14.55
C GLU A 60 3.33 2.72 -15.27
N ILE A 61 3.75 1.50 -15.50
CA ILE A 61 4.98 1.21 -16.23
C ILE A 61 4.85 1.78 -17.65
N HIS A 62 5.77 2.64 -18.01
CA HIS A 62 5.87 3.18 -19.38
C HIS A 62 6.94 2.43 -20.15
N ASN A 63 6.62 2.04 -21.38
CA ASN A 63 7.64 1.57 -22.31
C ASN A 63 8.56 2.74 -22.66
N GLU A 64 9.86 2.56 -22.49
CA GLU A 64 10.90 3.57 -22.65
C GLU A 64 10.90 4.29 -24.00
N SER A 65 10.25 3.69 -25.00
CA SER A 65 10.20 4.21 -26.37
C SER A 65 9.19 5.34 -26.60
N VAL A 66 8.36 5.67 -25.62
CA VAL A 66 7.39 6.74 -25.74
C VAL A 66 7.97 8.02 -25.15
N ASN A 67 8.42 8.94 -26.02
CA ASN A 67 8.87 10.30 -25.71
C ASN A 67 10.28 10.50 -25.16
N GLY A 68 11.20 9.51 -25.21
CA GLY A 68 12.61 9.72 -24.85
C GLY A 68 12.86 10.11 -23.39
N THR A 69 11.86 9.96 -22.53
CA THR A 69 11.99 10.15 -21.09
C THR A 69 12.29 8.81 -20.43
N ASN A 70 13.58 8.56 -20.18
CA ASN A 70 14.00 7.45 -19.34
C ASN A 70 13.45 7.70 -17.91
N ARG A 71 12.44 6.95 -17.51
CA ARG A 71 12.04 6.94 -16.12
C ARG A 71 13.05 6.16 -15.31
N THR A 72 13.66 6.84 -14.36
CA THR A 72 14.73 6.30 -13.52
C THR A 72 14.23 5.64 -12.24
N TRP A 73 12.92 5.37 -12.13
CA TRP A 73 12.32 4.81 -10.92
C TRP A 73 12.35 3.29 -10.86
N ILE A 74 12.74 2.62 -11.93
CA ILE A 74 12.89 1.17 -12.02
C ILE A 74 14.36 0.85 -12.25
N SER A 75 14.95 0.09 -11.33
CA SER A 75 16.38 -0.25 -11.36
C SER A 75 16.69 -1.52 -12.16
N GLY A 76 15.69 -2.24 -12.62
CA GLY A 76 15.84 -3.48 -13.39
C GLY A 76 14.50 -3.99 -13.92
N THR A 77 14.52 -5.12 -14.60
CA THR A 77 13.32 -5.75 -15.16
C THR A 77 12.35 -6.15 -14.06
N LEU A 78 11.07 -5.80 -14.24
CA LEU A 78 10.01 -6.19 -13.33
C LEU A 78 9.35 -7.49 -13.81
N GLU A 79 9.27 -8.45 -12.90
CA GLU A 79 8.55 -9.71 -13.08
C GLU A 79 7.51 -9.87 -11.99
N LYS A 80 6.30 -10.29 -12.36
CA LYS A 80 5.26 -10.56 -11.38
C LYS A 80 5.58 -11.79 -10.53
N PRO A 81 5.29 -11.77 -9.23
CA PRO A 81 4.78 -10.66 -8.42
C PRO A 81 5.86 -9.58 -8.21
N PHE A 82 5.53 -8.32 -8.45
CA PHE A 82 6.51 -7.21 -8.40
C PHE A 82 7.09 -6.98 -7.02
N GLY A 83 6.31 -7.22 -5.99
CA GLY A 83 6.69 -6.93 -4.60
C GLY A 83 7.57 -7.97 -3.93
N ARG A 84 8.32 -8.78 -4.67
CA ARG A 84 9.19 -9.82 -4.11
C ARG A 84 10.21 -9.23 -3.13
N GLY A 85 10.21 -9.70 -1.90
CA GLY A 85 11.15 -9.26 -0.88
C GLY A 85 10.77 -7.99 -0.12
N ILE A 86 9.60 -7.40 -0.41
CA ILE A 86 9.08 -6.24 0.33
C ILE A 86 7.63 -6.48 0.74
N ASN A 87 7.27 -6.05 1.94
CA ASN A 87 5.88 -5.87 2.34
C ASN A 87 5.71 -4.49 2.97
N LEU A 88 4.54 -3.92 2.77
CA LEU A 88 4.21 -2.60 3.31
C LEU A 88 3.26 -2.78 4.50
N GLN A 89 3.76 -2.51 5.69
CA GLN A 89 2.97 -2.59 6.91
C GLN A 89 2.21 -1.28 7.12
N MET A 90 0.90 -1.37 7.21
CA MET A 90 0.02 -0.22 7.38
C MET A 90 -0.92 -0.45 8.56
N GLU A 91 -0.93 0.51 9.48
CA GLU A 91 -1.87 0.49 10.59
C GLU A 91 -3.29 0.78 10.11
N THR A 92 -4.24 0.06 10.66
CA THR A 92 -5.66 0.27 10.40
C THR A 92 -6.45 0.09 11.69
N ASN A 93 -7.51 0.85 11.85
CA ASN A 93 -8.55 0.52 12.81
C ASN A 93 -9.55 -0.45 12.18
N LYS A 94 -10.36 -1.14 13.00
CA LYS A 94 -11.42 -2.04 12.53
C LYS A 94 -10.93 -3.07 11.50
N ILE A 95 -9.84 -3.74 11.79
CA ILE A 95 -9.19 -4.67 10.85
C ILE A 95 -10.11 -5.82 10.44
N ASP A 96 -10.99 -6.28 11.31
CA ASP A 96 -11.93 -7.36 10.99
C ASP A 96 -12.92 -6.95 9.91
N GLU A 97 -13.43 -5.72 9.95
CA GLU A 97 -14.31 -5.18 8.91
C GLU A 97 -13.60 -5.08 7.56
N LEU A 98 -12.35 -4.60 7.56
CA LEU A 98 -11.53 -4.54 6.36
C LEU A 98 -11.28 -5.95 5.79
N TYR A 99 -10.93 -6.90 6.66
CA TYR A 99 -10.68 -8.28 6.25
C TYR A 99 -11.91 -8.93 5.61
N GLU A 100 -13.09 -8.76 6.21
CA GLU A 100 -14.35 -9.26 5.64
C GLU A 100 -14.63 -8.65 4.27
N HIS A 101 -14.41 -7.34 4.13
CA HIS A 101 -14.63 -6.65 2.86
C HIS A 101 -13.68 -7.16 1.77
N VAL A 102 -12.41 -7.34 2.11
CA VAL A 102 -11.39 -7.90 1.21
C VAL A 102 -11.73 -9.33 0.78
N GLN A 103 -12.21 -10.16 1.72
CA GLN A 103 -12.65 -11.52 1.41
C GLN A 103 -13.85 -11.53 0.46
N LYS A 104 -14.87 -10.73 0.74
CA LYS A 104 -16.09 -10.62 -0.08
C LYS A 104 -15.79 -10.13 -1.49
N ALA A 105 -14.78 -9.27 -1.64
CA ALA A 105 -14.34 -8.77 -2.93
C ALA A 105 -13.54 -9.82 -3.75
N GLY A 106 -13.22 -10.97 -3.15
CA GLY A 106 -12.44 -12.01 -3.81
C GLY A 106 -10.98 -11.66 -4.04
N ALA A 107 -10.43 -10.73 -3.25
CA ALA A 107 -9.02 -10.35 -3.35
C ALA A 107 -8.08 -11.48 -2.94
N ASN A 108 -6.84 -11.42 -3.39
CA ASN A 108 -5.84 -12.46 -3.14
C ASN A 108 -5.24 -12.30 -1.74
N ILE A 109 -5.83 -12.98 -0.75
CA ILE A 109 -5.31 -12.99 0.62
C ILE A 109 -4.12 -13.94 0.69
N PHE A 110 -2.95 -13.39 0.97
CA PHE A 110 -1.70 -14.13 1.09
C PHE A 110 -1.52 -14.73 2.50
N LEU A 111 -1.83 -13.93 3.53
CA LEU A 111 -1.83 -14.37 4.92
C LEU A 111 -3.21 -14.13 5.50
N PRO A 112 -3.93 -15.19 5.90
CA PRO A 112 -5.20 -15.03 6.62
C PRO A 112 -5.03 -14.24 7.90
N ILE A 113 -6.13 -13.60 8.36
CA ILE A 113 -6.09 -12.81 9.59
C ILE A 113 -5.63 -13.66 10.77
N GLU A 114 -4.69 -13.11 11.53
CA GLU A 114 -4.09 -13.76 12.71
C GLU A 114 -3.75 -12.73 13.79
N GLU A 115 -3.56 -13.18 15.00
CA GLU A 115 -2.86 -12.43 16.04
C GLU A 115 -1.44 -12.92 16.15
N LYS A 116 -0.48 -11.99 16.15
CA LYS A 116 0.94 -12.31 16.26
C LYS A 116 1.59 -11.36 17.27
N TRP A 117 2.36 -11.92 18.16
CA TRP A 117 3.14 -11.19 19.15
C TRP A 117 4.61 -11.27 18.79
N TYR A 118 5.25 -10.11 18.74
CA TYR A 118 6.65 -9.99 18.34
C TYR A 118 7.47 -9.44 19.50
N ARG A 119 8.60 -10.03 19.75
CA ARG A 119 9.51 -9.53 20.77
C ARG A 119 10.07 -8.16 20.35
N ALA A 120 9.97 -7.19 21.27
CA ALA A 120 10.54 -5.85 21.15
C ALA A 120 11.33 -5.56 22.44
N ASN A 121 12.62 -5.89 22.45
CA ASN A 121 13.49 -5.84 23.63
C ASN A 121 12.97 -6.76 24.76
N ASP A 122 12.45 -6.18 25.83
CA ASP A 122 11.97 -6.84 27.05
C ASP A 122 10.44 -7.03 27.10
N VAL A 123 9.74 -6.63 26.04
CA VAL A 123 8.29 -6.79 25.92
C VAL A 123 7.94 -7.50 24.62
N GLU A 124 6.68 -7.89 24.49
CA GLU A 124 6.09 -8.27 23.21
C GLU A 124 5.07 -7.22 22.76
N ILE A 125 5.08 -6.91 21.48
CA ILE A 125 4.06 -6.08 20.82
C ILE A 125 3.14 -6.98 20.00
N GLY A 126 1.85 -6.73 20.07
CA GLY A 126 0.84 -7.55 19.41
C GLY A 126 0.23 -6.86 18.21
N ASN A 127 0.09 -7.62 17.15
CA ASN A 127 -0.59 -7.20 15.93
C ASN A 127 -1.70 -8.20 15.60
N ARG A 128 -2.90 -7.68 15.35
CA ARG A 128 -3.89 -8.44 14.60
C ARG A 128 -3.70 -8.04 13.14
N GLN A 129 -3.37 -8.99 12.28
CA GLN A 129 -2.83 -8.68 10.95
C GLN A 129 -3.29 -9.65 9.87
N PHE A 130 -3.27 -9.20 8.62
CA PHE A 130 -3.39 -10.03 7.44
C PHE A 130 -2.57 -9.41 6.28
N ILE A 131 -2.32 -10.20 5.25
CA ILE A 131 -1.64 -9.73 4.03
C ILE A 131 -2.54 -10.01 2.83
N VAL A 132 -2.74 -8.99 2.02
CA VAL A 132 -3.39 -9.08 0.72
C VAL A 132 -2.40 -8.68 -0.37
N LEU A 133 -2.43 -9.36 -1.50
CA LEU A 133 -1.65 -8.96 -2.68
C LEU A 133 -2.45 -8.00 -3.53
N ASP A 134 -1.80 -6.95 -4.00
CA ASP A 134 -2.39 -6.06 -4.99
C ASP A 134 -2.39 -6.72 -6.39
N PRO A 135 -3.00 -6.10 -7.43
CA PRO A 135 -3.06 -6.71 -8.76
C PRO A 135 -1.70 -7.06 -9.38
N ASP A 136 -0.63 -6.42 -8.97
CA ASP A 136 0.73 -6.66 -9.47
C ASP A 136 1.59 -7.51 -8.54
N GLY A 137 1.05 -7.91 -7.39
CA GLY A 137 1.72 -8.80 -6.45
C GLY A 137 2.51 -8.08 -5.36
N TYR A 138 2.23 -6.82 -5.10
CA TYR A 138 2.76 -6.14 -3.91
C TYR A 138 2.06 -6.64 -2.66
N MET A 139 2.83 -6.93 -1.61
CA MET A 139 2.34 -7.42 -0.33
C MET A 139 1.94 -6.25 0.57
N LEU A 140 0.65 -6.14 0.84
CA LEU A 140 0.09 -5.11 1.72
C LEU A 140 -0.30 -5.77 3.04
N ARG A 141 0.46 -5.46 4.09
CA ARG A 141 0.25 -6.00 5.43
C ARG A 141 -0.49 -5.00 6.30
N PHE A 142 -1.78 -5.24 6.50
CA PHE A 142 -2.59 -4.44 7.41
C PHE A 142 -2.50 -4.99 8.82
N PHE A 143 -2.40 -4.09 9.79
CA PHE A 143 -2.40 -4.47 11.20
C PHE A 143 -3.21 -3.52 12.05
N GLN A 144 -3.80 -4.06 13.10
CA GLN A 144 -4.36 -3.32 14.21
C GLN A 144 -3.49 -3.58 15.43
N ASP A 145 -3.06 -2.49 16.08
CA ASP A 145 -2.21 -2.58 17.27
C ASP A 145 -3.01 -3.17 18.45
N LEU A 146 -2.48 -4.23 19.05
CA LEU A 146 -3.03 -4.87 20.24
C LEU A 146 -2.32 -4.42 21.52
N GLY A 147 -1.37 -3.49 21.41
CA GLY A 147 -0.58 -3.05 22.53
C GLY A 147 0.64 -3.90 22.83
N SER A 148 1.15 -3.77 24.04
CA SER A 148 2.33 -4.50 24.51
C SER A 148 2.01 -5.32 25.75
N ARG A 149 2.78 -6.39 25.95
CA ARG A 149 2.73 -7.23 27.14
C ARG A 149 4.12 -7.65 27.59
N LYS A 150 4.24 -8.02 28.85
CA LYS A 150 5.49 -8.59 29.37
C LYS A 150 5.76 -9.95 28.73
N ILE A 151 7.03 -10.27 28.51
CA ILE A 151 7.44 -11.60 28.12
C ILE A 151 7.18 -12.54 29.30
N GLY A 152 6.38 -13.55 29.04
CA GLY A 152 6.05 -14.55 30.05
C GLY A 152 7.13 -15.63 30.20
#